data_8072fc7bfae3257a5c4887a1548642e8
#
_entry.id   8072fc7bfae3257a5c4887a1548642e8
#
_cell.length_a   1.000
_cell.length_b   1.000
_cell.length_c   1.000
_cell.angle_alpha   90.00
_cell.angle_beta   90.00
_cell.angle_gamma   90.00
#
_symmetry.space_group_name_H-M   'P 1'
#
loop_
_entity.id
_entity.type
_entity.pdbx_description
1 polymer ?
#
loop_
_entity_poly.entity_id
_entity_poly.type
_entity_poly.pdbx_seq_one_letter_code
_entity_poly.pdbx_strand_id
1 'polypeptide(L)'
;PDTNIAYINGYGVPVVVYTSGDDPYLVRRAIAGGALSIIRKSAPPEDLVEAVLAAADGVTFPTPDWAAALDADEDFVADHLSDLEARILTHYASGESSACVARTLSVSKNTVNTYIARIRDKYREAGRHADSRVDLFRRAAEDGLVSYFE
;
A
#
# COMPACT_ATOMS: atom_id res chain seq x y z
N PRO A 1 -5.45 -2.56 -4.01
CA PRO A 1 -5.66 -2.59 -5.46
C PRO A 1 -4.91 -3.72 -6.15
N ASP A 2 -3.68 -4.04 -5.74
CA ASP A 2 -2.83 -5.10 -6.30
C ASP A 2 -3.53 -6.46 -6.46
N THR A 3 -4.20 -6.96 -5.42
CA THR A 3 -4.90 -8.25 -5.44
C THR A 3 -5.99 -8.31 -6.52
N ASN A 4 -6.79 -7.25 -6.64
CA ASN A 4 -7.86 -7.18 -7.64
C ASN A 4 -7.28 -7.07 -9.06
N ILE A 5 -6.21 -6.30 -9.22
CA ILE A 5 -5.52 -6.13 -10.50
C ILE A 5 -4.88 -7.45 -10.93
N ALA A 6 -4.17 -8.13 -10.03
CA ALA A 6 -3.57 -9.44 -10.28
C ALA A 6 -4.63 -10.49 -10.63
N TYR A 7 -5.78 -10.46 -9.96
CA TYR A 7 -6.90 -11.36 -10.27
C TYR A 7 -7.43 -11.14 -11.70
N ILE A 8 -7.65 -9.88 -12.10
CA ILE A 8 -8.12 -9.53 -13.47
C ILE A 8 -7.06 -9.93 -14.50
N ASN A 9 -5.80 -9.63 -14.25
CA ASN A 9 -4.70 -10.02 -15.14
C ASN A 9 -4.58 -11.53 -15.31
N GLY A 10 -4.95 -12.32 -14.30
CA GLY A 10 -4.98 -13.77 -14.37
C GLY A 10 -5.91 -14.33 -15.46
N TYR A 11 -6.86 -13.53 -15.92
CA TYR A 11 -7.74 -13.85 -17.06
C TYR A 11 -7.19 -13.34 -18.41
N GLY A 12 -5.98 -12.83 -18.44
CA GLY A 12 -5.37 -12.24 -19.65
C GLY A 12 -5.95 -10.88 -20.05
N VAL A 13 -6.61 -10.20 -19.12
CA VAL A 13 -7.22 -8.87 -19.34
C VAL A 13 -6.27 -7.79 -18.84
N PRO A 14 -5.74 -6.93 -19.72
CA PRO A 14 -4.88 -5.82 -19.30
C PRO A 14 -5.64 -4.79 -18.47
N VAL A 15 -4.98 -4.21 -17.46
CA VAL A 15 -5.60 -3.27 -16.52
C VAL A 15 -4.94 -1.90 -16.63
N VAL A 16 -5.77 -0.87 -16.82
CA VAL A 16 -5.41 0.54 -16.67
C VAL A 16 -6.10 1.09 -15.43
N VAL A 17 -5.35 1.76 -14.55
CA VAL A 17 -5.90 2.36 -13.34
C VAL A 17 -6.18 3.84 -13.60
N TYR A 18 -7.44 4.25 -13.34
CA TYR A 18 -7.88 5.64 -13.44
C TYR A 18 -8.24 6.16 -12.06
N THR A 19 -7.42 7.06 -11.51
CA THR A 19 -7.50 7.44 -10.10
C THR A 19 -7.50 8.95 -9.87
N SER A 20 -8.19 9.40 -8.83
CA SER A 20 -8.07 10.77 -8.30
C SER A 20 -7.02 10.90 -7.21
N GLY A 21 -6.45 9.78 -6.74
CA GLY A 21 -5.51 9.76 -5.62
C GLY A 21 -4.08 10.12 -6.02
N ASP A 22 -3.43 10.86 -5.14
CA ASP A 22 -2.03 11.27 -5.26
C ASP A 22 -1.09 10.42 -4.39
N ASP A 23 -1.58 9.30 -3.86
CA ASP A 23 -0.80 8.44 -2.97
C ASP A 23 0.19 7.58 -3.79
N PRO A 24 1.50 7.87 -3.74
CA PRO A 24 2.51 7.11 -4.47
C PRO A 24 2.52 5.63 -4.10
N TYR A 25 2.10 5.31 -2.89
CA TYR A 25 2.03 3.95 -2.40
C TYR A 25 0.95 3.13 -3.14
N LEU A 26 -0.26 3.70 -3.32
CA LEU A 26 -1.32 3.04 -4.07
C LEU A 26 -0.93 2.85 -5.55
N VAL A 27 -0.17 3.80 -6.10
CA VAL A 27 0.40 3.72 -7.44
C VAL A 27 1.35 2.52 -7.54
N ARG A 28 2.30 2.38 -6.61
CA ARG A 28 3.23 1.24 -6.56
C ARG A 28 2.51 -0.09 -6.45
N ARG A 29 1.51 -0.19 -5.57
CA ARG A 29 0.71 -1.41 -5.43
C ARG A 29 -0.06 -1.77 -6.70
N ALA A 30 -0.55 -0.78 -7.43
CA ALA A 30 -1.20 -1.01 -8.71
C ALA A 30 -0.21 -1.59 -9.75
N ILE A 31 1.00 -1.05 -9.80
CA ILE A 31 2.08 -1.57 -10.65
C ILE A 31 2.48 -2.99 -10.24
N ALA A 32 2.69 -3.23 -8.95
CA ALA A 32 3.01 -4.55 -8.41
C ALA A 32 1.91 -5.60 -8.71
N GLY A 33 0.64 -5.17 -8.75
CA GLY A 33 -0.48 -5.99 -9.20
C GLY A 33 -0.52 -6.24 -10.71
N GLY A 34 0.35 -5.60 -11.48
CA GLY A 34 0.44 -5.76 -12.93
C GLY A 34 -0.43 -4.78 -13.73
N ALA A 35 -0.79 -3.62 -13.18
CA ALA A 35 -1.40 -2.57 -13.98
C ALA A 35 -0.43 -2.13 -15.07
N LEU A 36 -0.90 -1.98 -16.29
CA LEU A 36 -0.08 -1.53 -17.43
C LEU A 36 0.10 -0.02 -17.46
N SER A 37 -0.85 0.74 -16.92
CA SER A 37 -0.77 2.20 -16.87
C SER A 37 -1.59 2.74 -15.72
N ILE A 38 -1.21 3.93 -15.24
CA ILE A 38 -1.93 4.65 -14.19
C ILE A 38 -2.15 6.08 -14.67
N ILE A 39 -3.42 6.46 -14.78
CA ILE A 39 -3.84 7.78 -15.28
C ILE A 39 -4.57 8.51 -14.16
N ARG A 40 -4.20 9.75 -13.90
CA ARG A 40 -4.91 10.62 -12.97
C ARG A 40 -6.19 11.13 -13.60
N LYS A 41 -7.25 11.28 -12.79
CA LYS A 41 -8.49 11.91 -13.23
C LYS A 41 -8.33 13.41 -13.58
N SER A 42 -7.24 14.01 -13.14
CA SER A 42 -6.84 15.38 -13.51
C SER A 42 -6.05 15.48 -14.80
N ALA A 43 -5.59 14.34 -15.37
CA ALA A 43 -4.91 14.31 -16.65
C ALA A 43 -5.88 14.58 -17.81
N PRO A 44 -5.37 15.03 -18.97
CA PRO A 44 -6.18 15.17 -20.18
C PRO A 44 -6.92 13.86 -20.52
N PRO A 45 -8.19 13.91 -20.94
CA PRO A 45 -8.95 12.70 -21.29
C PRO A 45 -8.29 11.87 -22.40
N GLU A 46 -7.52 12.51 -23.26
CA GLU A 46 -6.76 11.89 -24.33
C GLU A 46 -5.73 10.89 -23.81
N ASP A 47 -5.07 11.20 -22.68
CA ASP A 47 -4.10 10.31 -22.03
C ASP A 47 -4.74 8.98 -21.61
N LEU A 48 -5.97 9.04 -21.11
CA LEU A 48 -6.73 7.82 -20.74
C LEU A 48 -7.03 6.98 -21.98
N VAL A 49 -7.45 7.61 -23.08
CA VAL A 49 -7.75 6.89 -24.34
C VAL A 49 -6.48 6.22 -24.86
N GLU A 50 -5.36 6.94 -24.92
CA GLU A 50 -4.08 6.42 -25.38
C GLU A 50 -3.59 5.28 -24.49
N ALA A 51 -3.73 5.41 -23.16
CA ALA A 51 -3.37 4.36 -22.21
C ALA A 51 -4.19 3.08 -22.40
N VAL A 52 -5.51 3.21 -22.65
CA VAL A 52 -6.39 2.06 -22.91
C VAL A 52 -6.03 1.39 -24.23
N LEU A 53 -5.75 2.14 -25.29
CA LEU A 53 -5.32 1.59 -26.58
C LEU A 53 -3.96 0.90 -26.47
N ALA A 54 -3.00 1.50 -25.78
CA ALA A 54 -1.71 0.89 -25.52
C ALA A 54 -1.85 -0.42 -24.71
N ALA A 55 -2.69 -0.42 -23.68
CA ALA A 55 -2.95 -1.60 -22.88
C ALA A 55 -3.59 -2.74 -23.69
N ALA A 56 -4.48 -2.43 -24.62
CA ALA A 56 -5.06 -3.42 -25.52
C ALA A 56 -3.99 -4.15 -26.36
N ASP A 57 -2.89 -3.45 -26.70
CA ASP A 57 -1.72 -4.00 -27.37
C ASP A 57 -0.68 -4.60 -26.42
N GLY A 58 -0.96 -4.65 -25.11
CA GLY A 58 -0.04 -5.12 -24.08
C GLY A 58 1.12 -4.19 -23.77
N VAL A 59 1.00 -2.90 -24.12
CA VAL A 59 2.05 -1.88 -23.99
C VAL A 59 1.71 -0.93 -22.86
N THR A 60 2.72 -0.54 -22.08
CA THR A 60 2.60 0.48 -21.03
C THR A 60 2.55 1.89 -21.65
N PHE A 61 1.58 2.70 -21.21
CA PHE A 61 1.58 4.14 -21.48
C PHE A 61 2.33 4.85 -20.33
N PRO A 62 3.49 5.44 -20.57
CA PRO A 62 4.32 6.04 -19.53
C PRO A 62 3.71 7.35 -19.04
N THR A 63 3.56 7.46 -17.73
CA THR A 63 3.16 8.71 -17.06
C THR A 63 4.24 9.12 -16.05
N PRO A 64 4.32 10.41 -15.64
CA PRO A 64 5.22 10.84 -14.57
C PRO A 64 5.04 10.06 -13.28
N ASP A 65 3.79 9.72 -12.91
CA ASP A 65 3.48 8.91 -11.72
C ASP A 65 4.02 7.48 -11.85
N TRP A 66 3.91 6.88 -13.02
CA TRP A 66 4.48 5.58 -13.31
C TRP A 66 6.00 5.58 -13.14
N ALA A 67 6.69 6.56 -13.75
CA ALA A 67 8.14 6.69 -13.65
C ALA A 67 8.60 6.92 -12.21
N ALA A 68 7.93 7.84 -11.48
CA ALA A 68 8.24 8.12 -10.09
C ALA A 68 8.02 6.90 -9.17
N ALA A 69 7.01 6.08 -9.46
CA ALA A 69 6.73 4.87 -8.69
C ALA A 69 7.75 3.75 -8.95
N LEU A 70 8.29 3.66 -10.16
CA LEU A 70 9.37 2.71 -10.47
C LEU A 70 10.70 3.11 -9.81
N ASP A 71 10.99 4.42 -9.72
CA ASP A 71 12.20 4.93 -9.06
C ASP A 71 12.12 4.80 -7.52
N ALA A 72 10.93 4.76 -6.96
CA ALA A 72 10.69 4.64 -5.52
C ALA A 72 10.50 3.17 -5.12
N ASP A 73 11.54 2.37 -5.23
CA ASP A 73 11.56 0.92 -4.92
C ASP A 73 11.63 0.68 -3.39
N GLU A 74 10.77 1.36 -2.60
CA GLU A 74 10.71 1.21 -1.15
C GLU A 74 9.51 0.35 -0.74
N ASP A 75 9.78 -0.89 -0.35
CA ASP A 75 8.89 -1.66 0.52
C ASP A 75 9.01 -1.08 1.93
N PHE A 76 8.07 -0.18 2.30
CA PHE A 76 8.11 0.51 3.58
C PHE A 76 8.29 -0.45 4.77
N VAL A 77 7.64 -1.60 4.74
CA VAL A 77 7.74 -2.57 5.84
C VAL A 77 9.13 -3.18 5.91
N ALA A 78 9.68 -3.64 4.77
CA ALA A 78 11.00 -4.23 4.74
C ALA A 78 12.10 -3.22 5.10
N ASP A 79 11.96 -1.96 4.66
CA ASP A 79 12.99 -0.95 4.81
C ASP A 79 12.94 -0.19 6.15
N HIS A 80 11.75 -0.06 6.76
CA HIS A 80 11.56 0.80 7.93
C HIS A 80 11.11 0.07 9.19
N LEU A 81 10.45 -1.08 9.09
CA LEU A 81 9.97 -1.81 10.26
C LEU A 81 10.83 -3.04 10.54
N SER A 82 11.18 -3.24 11.82
CA SER A 82 11.72 -4.51 12.26
C SER A 82 10.64 -5.61 12.23
N ASP A 83 11.06 -6.88 12.23
CA ASP A 83 10.13 -8.02 12.28
C ASP A 83 9.17 -7.94 13.46
N LEU A 84 9.65 -7.49 14.61
CA LEU A 84 8.80 -7.32 15.80
C LEU A 84 7.81 -6.18 15.62
N GLU A 85 8.22 -5.05 15.04
CA GLU A 85 7.33 -3.93 14.74
C GLU A 85 6.24 -4.33 13.75
N ALA A 86 6.59 -5.03 12.69
CA ALA A 86 5.63 -5.53 11.71
C ALA A 86 4.61 -6.49 12.35
N ARG A 87 5.06 -7.40 13.21
CA ARG A 87 4.19 -8.33 13.95
C ARG A 87 3.26 -7.58 14.93
N ILE A 88 3.79 -6.63 15.69
CA ILE A 88 2.99 -5.79 16.60
C ILE A 88 1.94 -5.02 15.81
N LEU A 89 2.33 -4.40 14.69
CA LEU A 89 1.42 -3.65 13.85
C LEU A 89 0.30 -4.54 13.29
N THR A 90 0.62 -5.73 12.81
CA THR A 90 -0.35 -6.69 12.27
C THR A 90 -1.42 -7.02 13.31
N HIS A 91 -1.04 -7.43 14.50
CA HIS A 91 -1.98 -7.79 15.57
C HIS A 91 -2.78 -6.58 16.07
N TYR A 92 -2.11 -5.47 16.33
CA TYR A 92 -2.75 -4.27 16.85
C TYR A 92 -3.72 -3.64 15.84
N ALA A 93 -3.35 -3.58 14.57
CA ALA A 93 -4.19 -3.09 13.49
C ALA A 93 -5.43 -3.97 13.28
N SER A 94 -5.28 -5.29 13.41
CA SER A 94 -6.40 -6.25 13.32
C SER A 94 -7.42 -6.17 14.46
N GLY A 95 -7.21 -5.29 15.44
CA GLY A 95 -8.18 -5.02 16.50
C GLY A 95 -7.80 -5.59 17.87
N GLU A 96 -6.68 -6.28 18.02
CA GLU A 96 -6.23 -6.80 19.30
C GLU A 96 -5.85 -5.68 20.27
N SER A 97 -6.18 -5.84 21.56
CA SER A 97 -5.72 -4.90 22.58
C SER A 97 -4.21 -5.02 22.80
N SER A 98 -3.58 -3.93 23.28
CA SER A 98 -2.15 -3.97 23.62
C SER A 98 -1.79 -5.09 24.61
N ALA A 99 -2.70 -5.44 25.52
CA ALA A 99 -2.52 -6.55 26.45
C ALA A 99 -2.57 -7.92 25.75
N CYS A 100 -3.44 -8.08 24.75
CA CYS A 100 -3.52 -9.29 23.93
C CYS A 100 -2.25 -9.46 23.09
N VAL A 101 -1.85 -8.42 22.37
CA VAL A 101 -0.61 -8.40 21.56
C VAL A 101 0.60 -8.74 22.44
N ALA A 102 0.70 -8.16 23.64
CA ALA A 102 1.77 -8.42 24.59
C ALA A 102 1.87 -9.91 24.97
N ARG A 103 0.74 -10.55 25.23
CA ARG A 103 0.68 -11.99 25.53
C ARG A 103 1.09 -12.83 24.32
N THR A 104 0.52 -12.54 23.16
CA THR A 104 0.78 -13.27 21.91
C THR A 104 2.26 -13.24 21.53
N LEU A 105 2.91 -12.08 21.69
CA LEU A 105 4.31 -11.88 21.32
C LEU A 105 5.31 -12.05 22.47
N SER A 106 4.84 -12.41 23.67
CA SER A 106 5.67 -12.60 24.89
C SER A 106 6.51 -11.36 25.25
N VAL A 107 5.89 -10.20 25.17
CA VAL A 107 6.47 -8.91 25.56
C VAL A 107 5.58 -8.18 26.57
N SER A 108 6.06 -7.10 27.19
CA SER A 108 5.22 -6.31 28.09
C SER A 108 4.24 -5.41 27.32
N LYS A 109 3.12 -5.03 27.97
CA LYS A 109 2.18 -4.06 27.43
C LYS A 109 2.84 -2.70 27.16
N ASN A 110 3.76 -2.28 28.02
CA ASN A 110 4.54 -1.06 27.82
C ASN A 110 5.42 -1.15 26.58
N THR A 111 6.03 -2.30 26.34
CA THR A 111 6.81 -2.57 25.13
C THR A 111 5.93 -2.41 23.88
N VAL A 112 4.73 -3.01 23.86
CA VAL A 112 3.79 -2.86 22.73
C VAL A 112 3.46 -1.38 22.51
N ASN A 113 3.10 -0.64 23.54
CA ASN A 113 2.75 0.78 23.41
C ASN A 113 3.92 1.62 22.91
N THR A 114 5.14 1.33 23.36
CA THR A 114 6.35 2.01 22.90
C THR A 114 6.60 1.74 21.41
N TYR A 115 6.44 0.51 20.97
CA TYR A 115 6.61 0.17 19.56
C TYR A 115 5.52 0.76 18.67
N ILE A 116 4.26 0.80 19.14
CA ILE A 116 3.18 1.48 18.40
C ILE A 116 3.51 2.97 18.21
N ALA A 117 4.03 3.64 19.23
CA ALA A 117 4.46 5.04 19.11
C ALA A 117 5.58 5.19 18.06
N ARG A 118 6.59 4.32 18.08
CA ARG A 118 7.69 4.31 17.09
C ARG A 118 7.20 4.05 15.67
N ILE A 119 6.27 3.12 15.49
CA ILE A 119 5.68 2.80 14.19
C ILE A 119 4.95 4.04 13.64
N ARG A 120 4.17 4.75 14.49
CA ARG A 120 3.52 6.01 14.09
C ARG A 120 4.52 7.07 13.66
N ASP A 121 5.62 7.23 14.40
CA ASP A 121 6.68 8.18 14.05
C ASP A 121 7.32 7.82 12.70
N LYS A 122 7.63 6.56 12.46
CA LYS A 122 8.17 6.08 11.17
C LYS A 122 7.23 6.36 10.01
N TYR A 123 5.92 6.11 10.17
CA TYR A 123 4.93 6.47 9.15
C TYR A 123 4.86 7.99 8.92
N ARG A 124 4.92 8.78 9.99
CA ARG A 124 4.92 10.25 9.90
C ARG A 124 6.15 10.77 9.17
N GLU A 125 7.34 10.24 9.46
CA GLU A 125 8.58 10.57 8.77
C GLU A 125 8.53 10.24 7.28
N ALA A 126 7.82 9.19 6.90
CA ALA A 126 7.55 8.84 5.52
C ALA A 126 6.39 9.66 4.87
N GLY A 127 5.85 10.67 5.57
CA GLY A 127 4.73 11.47 5.07
C GLY A 127 3.38 10.75 5.06
N ARG A 128 3.27 9.62 5.76
CA ARG A 128 2.08 8.76 5.80
C ARG A 128 1.44 8.84 7.18
N HIS A 129 0.36 9.58 7.35
CA HIS A 129 -0.31 9.73 8.65
C HIS A 129 -0.83 8.41 9.21
N ALA A 130 -0.55 8.17 10.50
CA ALA A 130 -0.95 6.98 11.25
C ALA A 130 -1.26 7.31 12.72
N ASP A 131 -1.93 8.43 12.99
CA ASP A 131 -2.13 8.95 14.33
C ASP A 131 -3.19 8.17 15.12
N SER A 132 -4.22 7.69 14.46
CA SER A 132 -5.26 6.85 15.05
C SER A 132 -5.02 5.35 14.79
N ARG A 133 -5.76 4.50 15.51
CA ARG A 133 -5.76 3.06 15.24
C ARG A 133 -6.34 2.74 13.86
N VAL A 134 -7.33 3.49 13.43
CA VAL A 134 -7.93 3.35 12.09
C VAL A 134 -6.91 3.69 11.00
N ASP A 135 -6.10 4.73 11.21
CA ASP A 135 -5.02 5.06 10.29
C ASP A 135 -3.97 3.96 10.25
N LEU A 136 -3.57 3.42 11.40
CA LEU A 136 -2.64 2.28 11.46
C LEU A 136 -3.19 1.05 10.73
N PHE A 137 -4.49 0.74 10.88
CA PHE A 137 -5.12 -0.33 10.12
C PHE A 137 -5.06 -0.06 8.63
N ARG A 138 -5.37 1.17 8.20
CA ARG A 138 -5.28 1.57 6.79
C ARG A 138 -3.85 1.38 6.26
N ARG A 139 -2.84 1.86 6.99
CA ARG A 139 -1.44 1.69 6.59
C ARG A 139 -1.01 0.23 6.55
N ALA A 140 -1.37 -0.55 7.56
CA ALA A 140 -1.08 -1.98 7.58
C ALA A 140 -1.75 -2.74 6.42
N ALA A 141 -2.96 -2.36 6.03
CA ALA A 141 -3.65 -2.93 4.89
C ALA A 141 -3.02 -2.52 3.56
N GLU A 142 -2.63 -1.25 3.42
CA GLU A 142 -1.87 -0.75 2.26
C GLU A 142 -0.54 -1.48 2.10
N ASP A 143 0.15 -1.77 3.22
CA ASP A 143 1.44 -2.47 3.24
C ASP A 143 1.29 -4.01 3.17
N GLY A 144 0.08 -4.53 3.05
CA GLY A 144 -0.18 -5.96 2.90
C GLY A 144 -0.06 -6.78 4.20
N LEU A 145 0.04 -6.12 5.37
CA LEU A 145 0.14 -6.80 6.66
C LEU A 145 -1.21 -7.31 7.18
N VAL A 146 -2.30 -6.66 6.80
CA VAL A 146 -3.67 -7.05 7.14
C VAL A 146 -4.57 -6.94 5.91
N SER A 147 -5.69 -7.67 5.91
CA SER A 147 -6.67 -7.64 4.82
C SER A 147 -7.89 -6.81 5.19
N TYR A 148 -8.48 -6.10 4.23
CA TYR A 148 -9.78 -5.45 4.39
C TYR A 148 -10.95 -6.43 4.39
N PHE A 149 -10.72 -7.64 3.86
CA PHE A 149 -11.75 -8.67 3.69
C PHE A 149 -11.19 -10.02 4.14
N GLU A 150 -11.69 -10.52 5.23
CA GLU A 150 -11.79 -11.94 5.54
C GLU A 150 -13.26 -12.33 5.57
#